data_8ef17208fc4a2cd6df631856379fdb70
#
_entry.id   8ef17208fc4a2cd6df631856379fdb70
#
_cell.length_a   1.000
_cell.length_b   1.000
_cell.length_c   1.000
_cell.angle_alpha   90.00
_cell.angle_beta   90.00
_cell.angle_gamma   90.00
#
_symmetry.space_group_name_H-M   'P 1'
#
loop_
_entity.id
_entity.type
_entity.pdbx_description
1 polymer ?
#
loop_
_entity_poly.entity_id
_entity_poly.type
_entity_poly.pdbx_seq_one_letter_code
_entity_poly.pdbx_strand_id
1 'polypeptide(L)'
;MITIIGAGKVGGDAALFSALKKLDDQILLLDIAKGLPQGEAMDLNHMLSEQGIDVEVKGSNTYEDMMGSDIVVVVAGVGRKPGMTRMDLLKINAGVVKDVVGNIKKFAGDSLIIPVTNPLDPMAYIAYKTSGFDRSRVFGMGGMLDLSRFKQFIHEAVNVPRKDIDAIVIGEHGENMLPLTRFAKVSDEPLPSKLPKEKLDEIFTLTRNVAAEVIKLKGATVHAPGNAISAIIDSVVNDKKEIMPVSTYLDGEYGHTNVTIGVPAIIGKNGVEKIVELELNDDEKQWFEKGVQSVKGALSGIEI
;
A
#
# COMPACT_ATOMS: atom_id res chain seq x y z
N MET A 1 -17.96 -1.14 7.84
CA MET A 1 -16.96 -0.58 8.78
C MET A 1 -15.55 -0.79 8.25
N ILE A 2 -14.69 0.22 8.37
CA ILE A 2 -13.28 0.16 8.03
C ILE A 2 -12.47 -0.02 9.32
N THR A 3 -11.61 -1.03 9.40
CA THR A 3 -10.68 -1.23 10.52
C THR A 3 -9.24 -1.02 10.07
N ILE A 4 -8.47 -0.27 10.86
CA ILE A 4 -7.04 -0.01 10.65
C ILE A 4 -6.28 -0.56 11.86
N ILE A 5 -5.48 -1.61 11.64
CA ILE A 5 -4.69 -2.25 12.69
C ILE A 5 -3.26 -1.67 12.67
N GLY A 6 -2.92 -0.98 13.76
CA GLY A 6 -1.72 -0.16 13.91
C GLY A 6 -2.08 1.32 13.93
N ALA A 7 -2.35 1.88 15.11
CA ALA A 7 -2.77 3.27 15.33
C ALA A 7 -1.59 4.26 15.43
N GLY A 8 -0.44 3.91 14.85
CA GLY A 8 0.69 4.82 14.73
C GLY A 8 0.46 5.88 13.66
N LYS A 9 1.49 6.71 13.39
CA LYS A 9 1.40 7.86 12.46
C LYS A 9 0.76 7.54 11.11
N VAL A 10 1.09 6.40 10.48
CA VAL A 10 0.54 6.03 9.17
C VAL A 10 -0.91 5.56 9.29
N GLY A 11 -1.23 4.79 10.35
CA GLY A 11 -2.61 4.34 10.59
C GLY A 11 -3.54 5.51 10.95
N GLY A 12 -3.07 6.45 11.78
CA GLY A 12 -3.80 7.69 12.09
C GLY A 12 -4.07 8.52 10.83
N ASP A 13 -3.06 8.75 9.99
CA ASP A 13 -3.26 9.46 8.71
C ASP A 13 -4.20 8.69 7.75
N ALA A 14 -4.15 7.36 7.74
CA ALA A 14 -5.08 6.56 6.94
C ALA A 14 -6.54 6.74 7.42
N ALA A 15 -6.76 6.75 8.73
CA ALA A 15 -8.05 7.06 9.33
C ALA A 15 -8.49 8.50 9.02
N LEU A 16 -7.59 9.46 9.18
CA LEU A 16 -7.83 10.87 8.87
C LEU A 16 -8.32 11.07 7.43
N PHE A 17 -7.54 10.58 6.45
CA PHE A 17 -7.89 10.76 5.03
C PHE A 17 -9.16 9.98 4.65
N SER A 18 -9.40 8.82 5.26
CA SER A 18 -10.63 8.05 5.03
C SER A 18 -11.86 8.77 5.61
N ALA A 19 -11.74 9.34 6.80
CA ALA A 19 -12.79 10.12 7.43
C ALA A 19 -13.10 11.41 6.67
N LEU A 20 -12.09 12.15 6.23
CA LEU A 20 -12.27 13.36 5.41
C LEU A 20 -12.98 13.08 4.08
N LYS A 21 -12.77 11.90 3.50
CA LYS A 21 -13.45 11.43 2.28
C LYS A 21 -14.82 10.80 2.57
N LYS A 22 -15.18 10.64 3.85
CA LYS A 22 -16.44 10.00 4.29
C LYS A 22 -16.62 8.60 3.69
N LEU A 23 -15.56 7.80 3.75
CA LEU A 23 -15.55 6.47 3.11
C LEU A 23 -16.37 5.43 3.87
N ASP A 24 -16.65 5.69 5.15
CA ASP A 24 -17.57 4.91 5.98
C ASP A 24 -18.03 5.78 7.13
N ASP A 25 -19.18 5.49 7.70
CA ASP A 25 -19.70 6.20 8.87
C ASP A 25 -18.91 5.86 10.15
N GLN A 26 -18.18 4.73 10.15
CA GLN A 26 -17.42 4.26 11.30
C GLN A 26 -16.04 3.72 10.89
N ILE A 27 -14.99 4.27 11.52
CA ILE A 27 -13.60 3.82 11.36
C ILE A 27 -13.09 3.34 12.71
N LEU A 28 -12.56 2.11 12.76
CA LEU A 28 -11.94 1.55 13.95
C LEU A 28 -10.41 1.60 13.84
N LEU A 29 -9.75 2.29 14.77
CA LEU A 29 -8.32 2.18 15.01
C LEU A 29 -8.06 1.12 16.06
N LEU A 30 -7.27 0.09 15.74
CA LEU A 30 -6.92 -0.99 16.64
C LEU A 30 -5.40 -1.06 16.83
N ASP A 31 -4.95 -1.10 18.09
CA ASP A 31 -3.53 -1.24 18.41
C ASP A 31 -3.33 -1.98 19.74
N ILE A 32 -2.21 -2.67 19.89
CA ILE A 32 -1.84 -3.33 21.15
C ILE A 32 -1.36 -2.35 22.22
N ALA A 33 -0.92 -1.16 21.82
CA ALA A 33 -0.45 -0.11 22.74
C ALA A 33 -1.64 0.53 23.45
N LYS A 34 -1.79 0.25 24.75
CA LYS A 34 -2.90 0.76 25.56
C LYS A 34 -2.97 2.28 25.52
N GLY A 35 -4.16 2.80 25.24
CA GLY A 35 -4.45 4.24 25.18
C GLY A 35 -4.10 4.90 23.86
N LEU A 36 -3.19 4.36 23.06
CA LEU A 36 -2.81 4.96 21.78
C LEU A 36 -3.99 5.07 20.80
N PRO A 37 -4.69 3.98 20.45
CA PRO A 37 -5.79 4.08 19.50
C PRO A 37 -6.96 4.94 20.02
N GLN A 38 -7.20 4.93 21.32
CA GLN A 38 -8.22 5.78 21.92
C GLN A 38 -7.85 7.28 21.84
N GLY A 39 -6.60 7.62 22.15
CA GLY A 39 -6.11 9.00 22.05
C GLY A 39 -6.14 9.51 20.62
N GLU A 40 -5.70 8.70 19.65
CA GLU A 40 -5.75 9.05 18.22
C GLU A 40 -7.19 9.25 17.75
N ALA A 41 -8.10 8.36 18.13
CA ALA A 41 -9.51 8.48 17.80
C ALA A 41 -10.16 9.75 18.39
N MET A 42 -9.84 10.11 19.63
CA MET A 42 -10.34 11.34 20.26
C MET A 42 -9.87 12.58 19.51
N ASP A 43 -8.60 12.66 19.15
CA ASP A 43 -8.03 13.80 18.43
C ASP A 43 -8.65 13.95 17.04
N LEU A 44 -8.81 12.84 16.31
CA LEU A 44 -9.48 12.82 15.01
C LEU A 44 -10.96 13.27 15.13
N ASN A 45 -11.71 12.79 16.12
CA ASN A 45 -13.11 13.19 16.33
C ASN A 45 -13.23 14.68 16.67
N HIS A 46 -12.27 15.27 17.40
CA HIS A 46 -12.26 16.73 17.64
C HIS A 46 -12.08 17.49 16.32
N MET A 47 -11.16 17.07 15.47
CA MET A 47 -10.96 17.68 14.15
C MET A 47 -12.20 17.51 13.26
N LEU A 48 -12.81 16.31 13.24
CA LEU A 48 -14.03 16.04 12.45
C LEU A 48 -15.21 16.91 12.92
N SER A 49 -15.33 17.13 14.23
CA SER A 49 -16.34 18.02 14.80
C SER A 49 -16.17 19.46 14.34
N GLU A 50 -14.94 19.96 14.25
CA GLU A 50 -14.64 21.30 13.72
C GLU A 50 -15.00 21.40 12.22
N GLN A 51 -14.78 20.34 11.46
CA GLN A 51 -15.11 20.26 10.02
C GLN A 51 -16.60 19.97 9.73
N GLY A 52 -17.41 19.65 10.74
CA GLY A 52 -18.81 19.25 10.56
C GLY A 52 -18.97 17.93 9.80
N ILE A 53 -18.07 16.97 10.06
CA ILE A 53 -18.07 15.65 9.42
C ILE A 53 -18.57 14.60 10.42
N ASP A 54 -19.69 13.93 10.08
CA ASP A 54 -20.35 12.93 10.90
C ASP A 54 -19.79 11.51 10.71
N VAL A 55 -18.46 11.35 10.69
CA VAL A 55 -17.78 10.06 10.73
C VAL A 55 -17.30 9.82 12.16
N GLU A 56 -17.56 8.64 12.71
CA GLU A 56 -17.11 8.26 14.04
C GLU A 56 -15.81 7.46 13.96
N VAL A 57 -14.74 7.95 14.58
CA VAL A 57 -13.50 7.19 14.75
C VAL A 57 -13.49 6.58 16.15
N LYS A 58 -13.33 5.26 16.25
CA LYS A 58 -13.21 4.52 17.51
C LYS A 58 -11.79 3.99 17.68
N GLY A 59 -11.31 3.97 18.92
CA GLY A 59 -10.04 3.35 19.29
C GLY A 59 -10.25 2.13 20.17
N SER A 60 -9.58 1.01 19.85
CA SER A 60 -9.66 -0.22 20.63
C SER A 60 -8.32 -0.93 20.79
N ASN A 61 -8.21 -1.74 21.84
CA ASN A 61 -7.11 -2.69 22.06
C ASN A 61 -7.58 -4.15 21.94
N THR A 62 -8.79 -4.38 21.43
CA THR A 62 -9.48 -5.66 21.41
C THR A 62 -9.84 -6.06 19.99
N TYR A 63 -9.35 -7.19 19.54
CA TYR A 63 -9.60 -7.68 18.17
C TYR A 63 -11.08 -7.98 17.88
N GLU A 64 -11.85 -8.35 18.91
CA GLU A 64 -13.29 -8.59 18.78
C GLU A 64 -14.06 -7.40 18.25
N ASP A 65 -13.59 -6.18 18.51
CA ASP A 65 -14.27 -4.95 18.08
C ASP A 65 -14.24 -4.73 16.56
N MET A 66 -13.39 -5.48 15.82
CA MET A 66 -13.40 -5.45 14.35
C MET A 66 -14.48 -6.33 13.70
N MET A 67 -15.33 -7.00 14.49
CA MET A 67 -16.43 -7.79 13.92
C MET A 67 -17.32 -6.94 13.02
N GLY A 68 -17.62 -7.46 11.82
CA GLY A 68 -18.41 -6.76 10.81
C GLY A 68 -17.62 -5.74 9.99
N SER A 69 -16.27 -5.76 10.04
CA SER A 69 -15.45 -4.97 9.13
C SER A 69 -15.52 -5.49 7.70
N ASP A 70 -15.73 -4.58 6.75
CA ASP A 70 -15.70 -4.86 5.31
C ASP A 70 -14.25 -4.78 4.77
N ILE A 71 -13.44 -3.89 5.36
CA ILE A 71 -12.05 -3.66 4.99
C ILE A 71 -11.19 -3.63 6.26
N VAL A 72 -10.11 -4.40 6.27
CA VAL A 72 -9.10 -4.37 7.32
C VAL A 72 -7.74 -4.02 6.75
N VAL A 73 -7.22 -2.87 7.15
CA VAL A 73 -5.88 -2.39 6.78
C VAL A 73 -4.89 -2.81 7.84
N VAL A 74 -3.79 -3.47 7.46
CA VAL A 74 -2.76 -3.95 8.38
C VAL A 74 -1.51 -3.09 8.27
N VAL A 75 -1.41 -2.09 9.16
CA VAL A 75 -0.24 -1.19 9.27
C VAL A 75 0.68 -1.65 10.41
N ALA A 76 0.17 -2.52 11.29
CA ALA A 76 0.87 -3.04 12.45
C ALA A 76 2.20 -3.70 12.06
N GLY A 77 3.25 -3.37 12.79
CA GLY A 77 4.59 -3.89 12.60
C GLY A 77 5.64 -3.01 13.25
N VAL A 78 6.88 -3.45 13.25
CA VAL A 78 7.99 -2.66 13.75
C VAL A 78 8.75 -1.99 12.61
N GLY A 79 9.19 -0.76 12.83
CA GLY A 79 10.14 -0.09 11.95
C GLY A 79 11.56 -0.66 12.15
N ARG A 80 12.40 -0.53 11.11
CA ARG A 80 13.80 -0.95 11.18
C ARG A 80 14.56 -0.12 12.22
N LYS A 81 15.16 -0.79 13.19
CA LYS A 81 15.99 -0.17 14.24
C LYS A 81 17.48 -0.23 13.86
N PRO A 82 18.33 0.65 14.41
CA PRO A 82 19.79 0.53 14.25
C PRO A 82 20.29 -0.85 14.67
N GLY A 83 21.16 -1.46 13.86
CA GLY A 83 21.68 -2.81 14.08
C GLY A 83 20.78 -3.96 13.60
N MET A 84 19.54 -3.70 13.22
CA MET A 84 18.62 -4.73 12.70
C MET A 84 18.91 -5.00 11.22
N THR A 85 19.06 -6.27 10.86
CA THR A 85 19.17 -6.69 9.45
C THR A 85 17.79 -6.67 8.78
N ARG A 86 17.78 -6.71 7.43
CA ARG A 86 16.51 -6.85 6.69
C ARG A 86 15.77 -8.15 7.02
N MET A 87 16.53 -9.24 7.24
CA MET A 87 15.96 -10.54 7.59
C MET A 87 15.37 -10.55 9.00
N ASP A 88 15.99 -9.84 9.96
CA ASP A 88 15.42 -9.71 11.32
C ASP A 88 14.08 -8.97 11.27
N LEU A 89 14.02 -7.87 10.53
CA LEU A 89 12.79 -7.11 10.34
C LEU A 89 11.70 -7.97 9.70
N LEU A 90 12.06 -8.70 8.64
CA LEU A 90 11.16 -9.60 7.93
C LEU A 90 10.57 -10.66 8.88
N LYS A 91 11.42 -11.34 9.67
CA LYS A 91 10.97 -12.39 10.62
C LYS A 91 10.04 -11.84 11.69
N ILE A 92 10.38 -10.68 12.27
CA ILE A 92 9.55 -10.05 13.31
C ILE A 92 8.19 -9.67 12.72
N ASN A 93 8.17 -8.97 11.59
CA ASN A 93 6.92 -8.52 10.98
C ASN A 93 6.11 -9.68 10.38
N ALA A 94 6.74 -10.76 9.93
CA ALA A 94 6.04 -11.99 9.57
C ALA A 94 5.24 -12.57 10.74
N GLY A 95 5.81 -12.60 11.92
CA GLY A 95 5.11 -13.01 13.14
C GLY A 95 3.92 -12.12 13.46
N VAL A 96 4.12 -10.79 13.39
CA VAL A 96 3.05 -9.81 13.61
C VAL A 96 1.91 -9.98 12.59
N VAL A 97 2.23 -10.05 11.30
CA VAL A 97 1.21 -10.21 10.24
C VAL A 97 0.44 -11.52 10.38
N LYS A 98 1.12 -12.64 10.72
CA LYS A 98 0.44 -13.92 10.95
C LYS A 98 -0.54 -13.83 12.12
N ASP A 99 -0.15 -13.24 13.24
CA ASP A 99 -1.03 -13.06 14.41
C ASP A 99 -2.24 -12.20 14.06
N VAL A 100 -2.00 -11.03 13.47
CA VAL A 100 -3.05 -10.10 13.04
C VAL A 100 -4.01 -10.76 12.06
N VAL A 101 -3.51 -11.41 11.01
CA VAL A 101 -4.35 -12.07 10.00
C VAL A 101 -5.11 -13.26 10.57
N GLY A 102 -4.53 -14.00 11.51
CA GLY A 102 -5.23 -15.03 12.27
C GLY A 102 -6.44 -14.49 13.03
N ASN A 103 -6.31 -13.31 13.65
CA ASN A 103 -7.41 -12.62 14.30
C ASN A 103 -8.43 -12.05 13.30
N ILE A 104 -8.00 -11.50 12.15
CA ILE A 104 -8.91 -11.07 11.08
C ILE A 104 -9.76 -12.24 10.60
N LYS A 105 -9.14 -13.40 10.34
CA LYS A 105 -9.86 -14.62 9.93
C LYS A 105 -10.93 -15.02 10.94
N LYS A 106 -10.66 -14.84 12.24
CA LYS A 106 -11.58 -15.21 13.33
C LYS A 106 -12.75 -14.21 13.47
N PHE A 107 -12.48 -12.91 13.40
CA PHE A 107 -13.43 -11.87 13.78
C PHE A 107 -14.01 -11.07 12.60
N ALA A 108 -13.31 -11.04 11.46
CA ALA A 108 -13.70 -10.31 10.24
C ALA A 108 -13.46 -11.15 8.98
N GLY A 109 -13.90 -12.42 8.99
CA GLY A 109 -13.62 -13.41 7.93
C GLY A 109 -14.13 -13.08 6.54
N ASP A 110 -15.06 -12.13 6.42
CA ASP A 110 -15.61 -11.68 5.13
C ASP A 110 -14.94 -10.39 4.59
N SER A 111 -14.02 -9.78 5.34
CA SER A 111 -13.35 -8.52 4.96
C SER A 111 -12.37 -8.68 3.80
N LEU A 112 -12.03 -7.56 3.17
CA LEU A 112 -10.81 -7.40 2.38
C LEU A 112 -9.63 -7.12 3.33
N ILE A 113 -8.44 -7.64 3.01
CA ILE A 113 -7.23 -7.40 3.80
C ILE A 113 -6.24 -6.59 2.96
N ILE A 114 -5.83 -5.41 3.48
CA ILE A 114 -4.87 -4.52 2.82
C ILE A 114 -3.61 -4.42 3.68
N PRO A 115 -2.61 -5.29 3.48
CA PRO A 115 -1.31 -5.17 4.12
C PRO A 115 -0.57 -3.89 3.70
N VAL A 116 0.07 -3.23 4.69
CA VAL A 116 0.92 -2.05 4.51
C VAL A 116 2.27 -2.26 5.19
N THR A 117 2.35 -3.23 6.10
CA THR A 117 3.54 -3.57 6.88
C THR A 117 4.73 -3.92 5.98
N ASN A 118 5.91 -3.33 6.27
CA ASN A 118 7.14 -3.62 5.52
C ASN A 118 7.95 -4.79 6.10
N PRO A 119 8.66 -5.53 5.23
CA PRO A 119 8.73 -5.39 3.76
C PRO A 119 7.43 -5.84 3.10
N LEU A 120 6.84 -4.96 2.28
CA LEU A 120 5.44 -5.08 1.87
C LEU A 120 5.10 -6.36 1.11
N ASP A 121 5.81 -6.64 0.03
CA ASP A 121 5.46 -7.76 -0.84
C ASP A 121 5.55 -9.11 -0.11
N PRO A 122 6.59 -9.41 0.67
CA PRO A 122 6.59 -10.59 1.54
C PRO A 122 5.45 -10.60 2.57
N MET A 123 5.10 -9.45 3.17
CA MET A 123 4.00 -9.39 4.14
C MET A 123 2.65 -9.62 3.48
N ALA A 124 2.42 -9.12 2.27
CA ALA A 124 1.22 -9.39 1.49
C ALA A 124 1.10 -10.89 1.16
N TYR A 125 2.22 -11.55 0.81
CA TYR A 125 2.25 -13.00 0.60
C TYR A 125 1.87 -13.77 1.87
N ILE A 126 2.47 -13.42 2.99
CA ILE A 126 2.19 -14.05 4.29
C ILE A 126 0.72 -13.84 4.69
N ALA A 127 0.20 -12.62 4.50
CA ALA A 127 -1.20 -12.33 4.77
C ALA A 127 -2.13 -13.19 3.90
N TYR A 128 -1.86 -13.31 2.62
CA TYR A 128 -2.62 -14.17 1.71
C TYR A 128 -2.60 -15.63 2.15
N LYS A 129 -1.41 -16.20 2.38
CA LYS A 129 -1.27 -17.62 2.79
C LYS A 129 -1.90 -17.91 4.15
N THR A 130 -1.76 -16.99 5.11
CA THR A 130 -2.30 -17.17 6.48
C THR A 130 -3.82 -17.05 6.52
N SER A 131 -4.39 -16.11 5.76
CA SER A 131 -5.85 -15.92 5.73
C SER A 131 -6.57 -17.12 5.10
N GLY A 132 -6.00 -17.68 4.04
CA GLY A 132 -6.68 -18.67 3.20
C GLY A 132 -7.84 -18.07 2.42
N PHE A 133 -7.91 -16.73 2.30
CA PHE A 133 -8.94 -16.04 1.53
C PHE A 133 -8.65 -16.13 0.03
N ASP A 134 -9.65 -15.84 -0.78
CA ASP A 134 -9.42 -15.66 -2.21
C ASP A 134 -8.39 -14.57 -2.47
N ARG A 135 -7.55 -14.75 -3.50
CA ARG A 135 -6.46 -13.81 -3.83
C ARG A 135 -6.95 -12.39 -4.15
N SER A 136 -8.20 -12.26 -4.62
CA SER A 136 -8.81 -10.95 -4.86
C SER A 136 -8.99 -10.14 -3.59
N ARG A 137 -9.12 -10.81 -2.45
CA ARG A 137 -9.42 -10.20 -1.15
C ARG A 137 -8.19 -9.79 -0.34
N VAL A 138 -6.97 -10.13 -0.79
CA VAL A 138 -5.72 -9.83 -0.07
C VAL A 138 -4.72 -9.19 -1.01
N PHE A 139 -4.48 -7.90 -0.86
CA PHE A 139 -3.57 -7.13 -1.71
C PHE A 139 -2.95 -5.95 -0.97
N GLY A 140 -1.65 -5.74 -1.16
CA GLY A 140 -0.86 -4.79 -0.38
C GLY A 140 -0.78 -3.39 -0.99
N MET A 141 -0.69 -2.37 -0.13
CA MET A 141 -0.44 -0.99 -0.52
C MET A 141 1.06 -0.68 -0.50
N GLY A 142 1.67 -0.55 -1.66
CA GLY A 142 3.07 -0.11 -1.86
C GLY A 142 3.17 0.71 -3.13
N GLY A 143 2.79 0.14 -4.26
CA GLY A 143 2.86 0.78 -5.57
C GLY A 143 2.12 2.13 -5.66
N MET A 144 1.00 2.30 -4.94
CA MET A 144 0.29 3.58 -4.88
C MET A 144 1.13 4.70 -4.26
N LEU A 145 1.91 4.39 -3.22
CA LEU A 145 2.86 5.33 -2.64
C LEU A 145 3.99 5.66 -3.62
N ASP A 146 4.53 4.67 -4.30
CA ASP A 146 5.60 4.85 -5.28
C ASP A 146 5.10 5.64 -6.50
N LEU A 147 3.87 5.39 -6.93
CA LEU A 147 3.19 6.17 -7.98
C LEU A 147 3.06 7.64 -7.60
N SER A 148 2.73 7.95 -6.34
CA SER A 148 2.61 9.34 -5.88
C SER A 148 3.94 10.11 -6.01
N ARG A 149 5.06 9.45 -5.73
CA ARG A 149 6.42 9.99 -5.91
C ARG A 149 6.76 10.17 -7.37
N PHE A 150 6.46 9.19 -8.19
CA PHE A 150 6.68 9.24 -9.63
C PHE A 150 5.93 10.39 -10.28
N LYS A 151 4.63 10.55 -9.97
CA LYS A 151 3.83 11.69 -10.45
C LYS A 151 4.37 13.04 -9.97
N GLN A 152 4.92 13.12 -8.75
CA GLN A 152 5.52 14.35 -8.24
C GLN A 152 6.75 14.76 -9.07
N PHE A 153 7.66 13.83 -9.36
CA PHE A 153 8.84 14.13 -10.17
C PHE A 153 8.52 14.43 -11.63
N ILE A 154 7.49 13.79 -12.20
CA ILE A 154 6.98 14.17 -13.52
C ILE A 154 6.43 15.60 -13.47
N HIS A 155 5.60 15.93 -12.48
CA HIS A 155 5.06 17.30 -12.30
C HIS A 155 6.17 18.34 -12.24
N GLU A 156 7.22 18.11 -11.46
CA GLU A 156 8.37 19.02 -11.34
C GLU A 156 9.14 19.19 -12.66
N ALA A 157 9.29 18.11 -13.42
CA ALA A 157 10.03 18.12 -14.68
C ALA A 157 9.30 18.80 -15.83
N VAL A 158 7.96 18.68 -15.91
CA VAL A 158 7.17 19.20 -17.03
C VAL A 158 6.26 20.38 -16.65
N ASN A 159 6.17 20.72 -15.36
CA ASN A 159 5.38 21.84 -14.82
C ASN A 159 3.91 21.84 -15.27
N VAL A 160 3.23 20.68 -15.17
CA VAL A 160 1.80 20.49 -15.47
C VAL A 160 1.00 20.16 -14.22
N PRO A 161 -0.31 20.40 -14.18
CA PRO A 161 -1.14 19.98 -13.06
C PRO A 161 -1.02 18.47 -12.82
N ARG A 162 -0.93 18.04 -11.54
CA ARG A 162 -0.78 16.61 -11.16
C ARG A 162 -1.92 15.73 -11.65
N LYS A 163 -3.12 16.27 -11.80
CA LYS A 163 -4.30 15.58 -12.32
C LYS A 163 -4.17 15.17 -13.79
N ASP A 164 -3.32 15.86 -14.55
CA ASP A 164 -3.09 15.63 -15.96
C ASP A 164 -1.95 14.62 -16.22
N ILE A 165 -1.43 14.00 -15.15
CA ILE A 165 -0.38 12.98 -15.20
C ILE A 165 -1.01 11.61 -15.02
N ASP A 166 -0.94 10.77 -16.05
CA ASP A 166 -1.22 9.35 -15.97
C ASP A 166 0.10 8.58 -15.94
N ALA A 167 0.28 7.69 -14.98
CA ALA A 167 1.53 6.97 -14.78
C ALA A 167 1.28 5.68 -14.00
N ILE A 168 2.21 4.75 -14.08
CA ILE A 168 2.15 3.48 -13.36
C ILE A 168 3.54 3.08 -12.85
N VAL A 169 3.58 2.43 -11.70
CA VAL A 169 4.77 1.82 -11.10
C VAL A 169 4.46 0.36 -10.83
N ILE A 170 5.35 -0.55 -11.16
CA ILE A 170 5.23 -1.98 -10.89
C ILE A 170 6.49 -2.51 -10.19
N GLY A 171 6.54 -3.80 -9.89
CA GLY A 171 7.69 -4.44 -9.27
C GLY A 171 7.66 -4.44 -7.74
N GLU A 172 8.76 -4.83 -7.13
CA GLU A 172 8.92 -4.86 -5.67
C GLU A 172 8.80 -3.47 -5.06
N HIS A 173 8.01 -3.33 -4.00
CA HIS A 173 7.99 -2.09 -3.20
C HIS A 173 9.30 -1.92 -2.43
N GLY A 174 10.31 -1.30 -3.08
CA GLY A 174 11.66 -1.15 -2.53
C GLY A 174 12.70 -0.84 -3.61
N GLU A 175 13.83 -1.53 -3.55
CA GLU A 175 14.96 -1.25 -4.45
C GLU A 175 14.70 -1.63 -5.92
N ASN A 176 13.77 -2.58 -6.15
CA ASN A 176 13.44 -3.07 -7.48
C ASN A 176 12.07 -2.57 -7.98
N MET A 177 11.57 -1.45 -7.43
CA MET A 177 10.40 -0.81 -8.05
C MET A 177 10.73 -0.34 -9.46
N LEU A 178 9.75 -0.39 -10.33
CA LEU A 178 9.89 -0.07 -11.75
C LEU A 178 8.88 1.01 -12.15
N PRO A 179 9.24 2.30 -12.05
CA PRO A 179 8.47 3.38 -12.65
C PRO A 179 8.50 3.25 -14.18
N LEU A 180 7.34 3.02 -14.77
CA LEU A 180 7.22 2.78 -16.21
C LEU A 180 7.09 4.10 -16.98
N THR A 181 8.21 4.78 -17.22
CA THR A 181 8.27 6.06 -17.94
C THR A 181 7.68 5.97 -19.34
N ARG A 182 7.81 4.83 -20.00
CA ARG A 182 7.28 4.56 -21.35
C ARG A 182 5.75 4.55 -21.39
N PHE A 183 5.09 4.19 -20.29
CA PHE A 183 3.64 4.16 -20.15
C PHE A 183 3.07 5.46 -19.58
N ALA A 184 3.94 6.35 -19.07
CA ALA A 184 3.49 7.61 -18.50
C ALA A 184 3.03 8.59 -19.59
N LYS A 185 1.95 9.33 -19.27
CA LYS A 185 1.37 10.36 -20.14
C LYS A 185 1.18 11.66 -19.37
N VAL A 186 1.20 12.74 -20.09
CA VAL A 186 0.92 14.09 -19.61
C VAL A 186 -0.07 14.74 -20.57
N SER A 187 -1.29 15.04 -20.08
CA SER A 187 -2.39 15.53 -20.91
C SER A 187 -2.60 14.66 -22.15
N ASP A 188 -2.67 13.33 -21.94
CA ASP A 188 -2.81 12.28 -22.95
C ASP A 188 -1.63 12.10 -23.93
N GLU A 189 -0.59 12.92 -23.86
CA GLU A 189 0.61 12.75 -24.67
C GLU A 189 1.67 11.90 -23.92
N PRO A 190 2.37 10.98 -24.62
CA PRO A 190 3.40 10.16 -23.99
C PRO A 190 4.53 10.99 -23.36
N LEU A 191 4.88 10.70 -22.10
CA LEU A 191 5.96 11.40 -21.39
C LEU A 191 7.30 11.38 -22.16
N PRO A 192 7.72 10.29 -22.85
CA PRO A 192 8.94 10.27 -23.65
C PRO A 192 8.95 11.25 -24.83
N SER A 193 7.81 11.77 -25.26
CA SER A 193 7.75 12.83 -26.27
C SER A 193 7.99 14.24 -25.70
N LYS A 194 7.89 14.38 -24.38
CA LYS A 194 8.02 15.65 -23.66
C LYS A 194 9.41 15.86 -23.07
N LEU A 195 10.11 14.77 -22.72
CA LEU A 195 11.37 14.82 -22.00
C LEU A 195 12.45 13.97 -22.71
N PRO A 196 13.70 14.43 -22.73
CA PRO A 196 14.81 13.63 -23.22
C PRO A 196 15.09 12.46 -22.28
N LYS A 197 15.76 11.43 -22.80
CA LYS A 197 16.05 10.19 -22.08
C LYS A 197 16.74 10.43 -20.74
N GLU A 198 17.69 11.35 -20.68
CA GLU A 198 18.45 11.67 -19.47
C GLU A 198 17.53 12.17 -18.34
N LYS A 199 16.49 12.94 -18.67
CA LYS A 199 15.48 13.38 -17.69
C LYS A 199 14.55 12.25 -17.25
N LEU A 200 14.19 11.34 -18.13
CA LEU A 200 13.42 10.15 -17.79
C LEU A 200 14.21 9.24 -16.83
N ASP A 201 15.50 9.04 -17.08
CA ASP A 201 16.41 8.26 -16.22
C ASP A 201 16.62 8.95 -14.86
N GLU A 202 16.67 10.28 -14.82
CA GLU A 202 16.71 11.07 -13.57
C GLU A 202 15.43 10.87 -12.75
N ILE A 203 14.24 11.01 -13.35
CA ILE A 203 12.95 10.80 -12.69
C ILE A 203 12.84 9.37 -12.16
N PHE A 204 13.25 8.37 -12.94
CA PHE A 204 13.30 6.98 -12.52
C PHE A 204 14.15 6.81 -11.24
N THR A 205 15.35 7.39 -11.24
CA THR A 205 16.29 7.30 -10.11
C THR A 205 15.77 8.02 -8.86
N LEU A 206 15.21 9.24 -9.03
CA LEU A 206 14.65 10.02 -7.94
C LEU A 206 13.46 9.30 -7.28
N THR A 207 12.56 8.73 -8.09
CA THR A 207 11.39 7.98 -7.60
C THR A 207 11.80 6.85 -6.65
N ARG A 208 12.84 6.12 -7.01
CA ARG A 208 13.34 4.99 -6.20
C ARG A 208 14.04 5.41 -4.91
N ASN A 209 14.70 6.56 -4.91
CA ASN A 209 15.61 6.95 -3.82
C ASN A 209 14.98 7.90 -2.80
N VAL A 210 13.90 8.62 -3.15
CA VAL A 210 13.32 9.69 -2.31
C VAL A 210 12.86 9.23 -0.94
N ALA A 211 12.48 7.97 -0.79
CA ALA A 211 12.05 7.42 0.49
C ALA A 211 13.13 7.55 1.58
N ALA A 212 14.37 7.27 1.23
CA ALA A 212 15.51 7.37 2.16
C ALA A 212 15.74 8.81 2.59
N GLU A 213 15.58 9.78 1.67
CA GLU A 213 15.72 11.20 1.97
C GLU A 213 14.62 11.70 2.91
N VAL A 214 13.35 11.37 2.65
CA VAL A 214 12.25 11.73 3.53
C VAL A 214 12.47 11.16 4.94
N ILE A 215 12.90 9.90 5.06
CA ILE A 215 13.19 9.28 6.35
C ILE A 215 14.34 10.01 7.05
N LYS A 216 15.39 10.37 6.34
CA LYS A 216 16.53 11.14 6.88
C LYS A 216 16.10 12.51 7.43
N LEU A 217 15.20 13.21 6.73
CA LEU A 217 14.79 14.57 7.07
C LEU A 217 13.71 14.63 8.17
N LYS A 218 12.74 13.71 8.20
CA LYS A 218 11.62 13.76 9.14
C LYS A 218 11.34 12.44 9.90
N GLY A 219 12.18 11.44 9.75
CA GLY A 219 12.12 10.17 10.47
C GLY A 219 11.23 9.11 9.83
N ALA A 220 10.16 9.49 9.14
CA ALA A 220 9.24 8.56 8.47
C ALA A 220 8.45 9.24 7.35
N THR A 221 8.04 8.48 6.34
CA THR A 221 6.96 8.86 5.42
C THR A 221 5.63 8.58 6.09
N VAL A 222 4.71 9.54 6.14
CA VAL A 222 3.45 9.45 6.90
C VAL A 222 2.25 9.82 6.03
N HIS A 223 2.18 11.05 5.53
CA HIS A 223 1.01 11.57 4.82
C HIS A 223 0.75 10.87 3.48
N ALA A 224 1.79 10.61 2.71
CA ALA A 224 1.65 9.97 1.41
C ALA A 224 1.14 8.52 1.52
N PRO A 225 1.67 7.64 2.40
CA PRO A 225 1.09 6.31 2.59
C PRO A 225 -0.32 6.36 3.19
N GLY A 226 -0.62 7.25 4.14
CA GLY A 226 -1.97 7.41 4.68
C GLY A 226 -3.00 7.74 3.60
N ASN A 227 -2.67 8.71 2.72
CA ASN A 227 -3.53 9.03 1.58
C ASN A 227 -3.60 7.91 0.53
N ALA A 228 -2.50 7.18 0.28
CA ALA A 228 -2.49 6.05 -0.65
C ALA A 228 -3.42 4.91 -0.17
N ILE A 229 -3.42 4.64 1.14
CA ILE A 229 -4.36 3.69 1.77
C ILE A 229 -5.80 4.16 1.54
N SER A 230 -6.11 5.42 1.86
CA SER A 230 -7.47 5.94 1.69
C SER A 230 -7.92 5.98 0.22
N ALA A 231 -7.01 6.11 -0.74
CA ALA A 231 -7.34 6.03 -2.17
C ALA A 231 -7.75 4.61 -2.59
N ILE A 232 -7.09 3.59 -2.07
CA ILE A 232 -7.48 2.19 -2.30
C ILE A 232 -8.84 1.91 -1.66
N ILE A 233 -9.04 2.31 -0.39
CA ILE A 233 -10.33 2.16 0.30
C ILE A 233 -11.45 2.84 -0.49
N ASP A 234 -11.22 4.04 -0.99
CA ASP A 234 -12.17 4.81 -1.80
C ASP A 234 -12.55 4.08 -3.09
N SER A 235 -11.59 3.43 -3.76
CA SER A 235 -11.87 2.62 -4.96
C SER A 235 -12.74 1.40 -4.62
N VAL A 236 -12.51 0.78 -3.46
CA VAL A 236 -13.29 -0.37 -2.99
C VAL A 236 -14.71 0.06 -2.61
N VAL A 237 -14.84 1.03 -1.70
CA VAL A 237 -16.13 1.46 -1.13
C VAL A 237 -17.07 2.00 -2.20
N ASN A 238 -16.54 2.80 -3.13
CA ASN A 238 -17.30 3.43 -4.20
C ASN A 238 -17.31 2.63 -5.52
N ASP A 239 -16.81 1.39 -5.52
CA ASP A 239 -16.73 0.50 -6.71
C ASP A 239 -16.20 1.19 -7.96
N LYS A 240 -15.12 2.00 -7.81
CA LYS A 240 -14.63 2.87 -8.89
C LYS A 240 -13.98 2.12 -10.03
N LYS A 241 -13.49 0.90 -9.78
CA LYS A 241 -12.79 0.06 -10.76
C LYS A 241 -11.57 0.76 -11.38
N GLU A 242 -10.86 1.52 -10.55
CA GLU A 242 -9.64 2.21 -10.95
C GLU A 242 -8.49 1.21 -11.12
N ILE A 243 -7.62 1.47 -12.11
CA ILE A 243 -6.37 0.72 -12.25
C ILE A 243 -5.37 1.29 -11.27
N MET A 244 -5.00 0.47 -10.27
CA MET A 244 -4.09 0.85 -9.20
C MET A 244 -2.90 -0.12 -9.12
N PRO A 245 -1.67 0.37 -8.91
CA PRO A 245 -0.54 -0.50 -8.61
C PRO A 245 -0.64 -1.02 -7.17
N VAL A 246 -0.93 -2.30 -7.02
CA VAL A 246 -1.04 -3.00 -5.73
C VAL A 246 -0.20 -4.27 -5.73
N SER A 247 0.30 -4.67 -4.57
CA SER A 247 0.99 -5.95 -4.41
C SER A 247 -0.03 -7.06 -4.28
N THR A 248 -0.17 -7.90 -5.29
CA THR A 248 -1.15 -9.00 -5.31
C THR A 248 -0.50 -10.32 -5.69
N TYR A 249 -1.13 -11.44 -5.32
CA TYR A 249 -0.65 -12.78 -5.62
C TYR A 249 -0.82 -13.09 -7.11
N LEU A 250 0.30 -13.45 -7.75
CA LEU A 250 0.34 -13.87 -9.14
C LEU A 250 0.15 -15.39 -9.26
N ASP A 251 -0.69 -15.79 -10.20
CA ASP A 251 -1.00 -17.18 -10.54
C ASP A 251 -0.92 -17.43 -12.05
N GLY A 252 0.13 -16.94 -12.67
CA GLY A 252 0.42 -17.03 -14.11
C GLY A 252 0.66 -15.68 -14.77
N GLU A 253 0.15 -14.60 -14.19
CA GLU A 253 0.32 -13.27 -14.76
C GLU A 253 1.81 -12.87 -14.80
N TYR A 254 2.20 -12.15 -15.83
CA TYR A 254 3.61 -11.81 -16.13
C TYR A 254 4.56 -13.03 -16.19
N GLY A 255 4.00 -14.26 -16.38
CA GLY A 255 4.75 -15.52 -16.39
C GLY A 255 5.19 -16.00 -15.00
N HIS A 256 4.64 -15.46 -13.91
CA HIS A 256 5.01 -15.79 -12.55
C HIS A 256 3.89 -16.42 -11.74
N THR A 257 4.26 -17.30 -10.84
CA THR A 257 3.36 -17.92 -9.86
C THR A 257 3.99 -17.87 -8.47
N ASN A 258 3.14 -18.02 -7.45
CA ASN A 258 3.58 -18.16 -6.05
C ASN A 258 4.44 -16.99 -5.54
N VAL A 259 4.03 -15.79 -5.87
CA VAL A 259 4.66 -14.53 -5.44
C VAL A 259 3.60 -13.43 -5.36
N THR A 260 3.75 -12.50 -4.42
CA THR A 260 3.06 -11.22 -4.41
C THR A 260 4.04 -10.15 -4.84
N ILE A 261 3.63 -9.27 -5.72
CA ILE A 261 4.46 -8.17 -6.22
C ILE A 261 3.56 -7.07 -6.78
N GLY A 262 4.05 -5.84 -6.82
CA GLY A 262 3.32 -4.70 -7.35
C GLY A 262 3.03 -4.84 -8.84
N VAL A 263 1.76 -4.86 -9.21
CA VAL A 263 1.25 -4.87 -10.58
C VAL A 263 0.02 -3.99 -10.71
N PRO A 264 -0.32 -3.51 -11.92
CA PRO A 264 -1.56 -2.79 -12.14
C PRO A 264 -2.74 -3.76 -11.98
N ALA A 265 -3.72 -3.38 -11.17
CA ALA A 265 -4.94 -4.15 -10.99
C ALA A 265 -6.17 -3.25 -10.96
N ILE A 266 -7.28 -3.73 -11.49
CA ILE A 266 -8.58 -3.08 -11.36
C ILE A 266 -9.07 -3.35 -9.94
N ILE A 267 -9.24 -2.27 -9.16
CA ILE A 267 -9.70 -2.34 -7.77
C ILE A 267 -11.14 -1.85 -7.69
N GLY A 268 -12.03 -2.73 -7.29
CA GLY A 268 -13.45 -2.45 -7.07
C GLY A 268 -13.93 -3.02 -5.74
N LYS A 269 -15.24 -3.08 -5.55
CA LYS A 269 -15.86 -3.52 -4.29
C LYS A 269 -15.47 -4.93 -3.82
N ASN A 270 -15.03 -5.78 -4.73
CA ASN A 270 -14.59 -7.14 -4.42
C ASN A 270 -13.07 -7.25 -4.20
N GLY A 271 -12.36 -6.13 -4.15
CA GLY A 271 -10.89 -6.07 -4.08
C GLY A 271 -10.26 -6.08 -5.47
N VAL A 272 -9.30 -6.96 -5.73
CA VAL A 272 -8.64 -7.13 -7.03
C VAL A 272 -9.57 -7.86 -7.98
N GLU A 273 -10.24 -7.15 -8.86
CA GLU A 273 -11.16 -7.76 -9.84
C GLU A 273 -10.42 -8.32 -11.05
N LYS A 274 -9.31 -7.70 -11.45
CA LYS A 274 -8.49 -8.16 -12.57
C LYS A 274 -7.08 -7.58 -12.48
N ILE A 275 -6.06 -8.40 -12.71
CA ILE A 275 -4.69 -7.94 -12.95
C ILE A 275 -4.59 -7.51 -14.41
N VAL A 276 -3.99 -6.34 -14.65
CA VAL A 276 -3.76 -5.79 -15.98
C VAL A 276 -2.32 -6.05 -16.37
N GLU A 277 -2.11 -6.95 -17.33
CA GLU A 277 -0.77 -7.22 -17.86
C GLU A 277 -0.38 -6.18 -18.91
N LEU A 278 0.74 -5.51 -18.66
CA LEU A 278 1.36 -4.55 -19.58
C LEU A 278 2.40 -5.27 -20.45
N GLU A 279 2.49 -4.88 -21.70
CA GLU A 279 3.53 -5.40 -22.61
C GLU A 279 4.89 -4.76 -22.27
N LEU A 280 5.64 -5.41 -21.40
CA LEU A 280 6.96 -4.97 -20.99
C LEU A 280 8.01 -5.27 -22.09
N ASN A 281 8.96 -4.34 -22.30
CA ASN A 281 10.14 -4.60 -23.12
C ASN A 281 11.15 -5.47 -22.36
N ASP A 282 12.24 -5.86 -23.01
CA ASP A 282 13.20 -6.82 -22.42
C ASP A 282 13.91 -6.26 -21.18
N ASP A 283 14.25 -4.97 -21.15
CA ASP A 283 14.87 -4.32 -19.99
C ASP A 283 13.88 -4.25 -18.81
N GLU A 284 12.63 -3.90 -19.08
CA GLU A 284 11.55 -3.86 -18.09
C GLU A 284 11.26 -5.26 -17.52
N LYS A 285 11.22 -6.29 -18.37
CA LYS A 285 11.09 -7.69 -17.95
C LYS A 285 12.22 -8.14 -17.04
N GLN A 286 13.47 -7.83 -17.41
CA GLN A 286 14.63 -8.16 -16.58
C GLN A 286 14.59 -7.46 -15.24
N TRP A 287 14.12 -6.21 -15.20
CA TRP A 287 13.98 -5.45 -13.96
C TRP A 287 12.89 -6.02 -13.07
N PHE A 288 11.72 -6.33 -13.66
CA PHE A 288 10.60 -6.95 -12.96
C PHE A 288 11.01 -8.31 -12.37
N GLU A 289 11.73 -9.13 -13.15
CA GLU A 289 12.29 -10.42 -12.71
C GLU A 289 13.19 -10.27 -11.48
N LYS A 290 14.05 -9.25 -11.42
CA LYS A 290 14.87 -8.98 -10.22
C LYS A 290 14.00 -8.74 -8.98
N GLY A 291 12.90 -8.01 -9.12
CA GLY A 291 11.92 -7.80 -8.05
C GLY A 291 11.29 -9.12 -7.60
N VAL A 292 10.84 -9.94 -8.55
CA VAL A 292 10.26 -11.26 -8.27
C VAL A 292 11.26 -12.15 -7.50
N GLN A 293 12.51 -12.21 -7.96
CA GLN A 293 13.56 -13.01 -7.29
C GLN A 293 13.90 -12.47 -5.90
N SER A 294 13.90 -11.16 -5.71
CA SER A 294 14.09 -10.52 -4.40
C SER A 294 13.03 -10.96 -3.41
N VAL A 295 11.75 -10.89 -3.80
CA VAL A 295 10.62 -11.29 -2.96
C VAL A 295 10.66 -12.78 -2.64
N LYS A 296 10.85 -13.64 -3.65
CA LYS A 296 10.99 -15.11 -3.46
C LYS A 296 12.15 -15.45 -2.55
N GLY A 297 13.30 -14.80 -2.74
CA GLY A 297 14.48 -14.97 -1.88
C GLY A 297 14.21 -14.57 -0.43
N ALA A 298 13.50 -13.47 -0.20
CA ALA A 298 13.10 -13.05 1.14
C ALA A 298 12.17 -14.09 1.82
N LEU A 299 11.20 -14.62 1.07
CA LEU A 299 10.25 -15.61 1.57
C LEU A 299 10.88 -16.98 1.87
N SER A 300 11.96 -17.37 1.19
CA SER A 300 12.63 -18.67 1.41
C SER A 300 13.17 -18.86 2.84
N GLY A 301 13.37 -17.77 3.59
CA GLY A 301 13.82 -17.79 4.98
C GLY A 301 12.69 -17.73 6.02
N ILE A 302 11.44 -17.82 5.59
CA ILE A 302 10.25 -17.71 6.46
C ILE A 302 9.42 -19.00 6.36
N GLU A 303 9.15 -19.60 7.50
CA GLU A 303 8.15 -20.66 7.62
C GLU A 303 6.76 -20.03 7.56
N ILE A 304 5.90 -20.49 6.63
CA ILE A 304 4.57 -19.90 6.34
C ILE A 304 3.48 -20.88 6.71
#